data_0654f1f9ea7cddad402c6239bd70a5b0
#
_entry.id   0654f1f9ea7cddad402c6239bd70a5b0
#
_cell.length_a   1.000
_cell.length_b   1.000
_cell.length_c   1.000
_cell.angle_alpha   90.00
_cell.angle_beta   90.00
_cell.angle_gamma   90.00
#
_symmetry.space_group_name_H-M   'P 1'
#
loop_
_entity.id
_entity.type
_entity.pdbx_description
1 polymer ?
#
loop_
_entity_poly.entity_id
_entity_poly.type
_entity_poly.pdbx_seq_one_letter_code
_entity_poly.pdbx_strand_id
1 'polypeptide(L)'
;VTTIPKLAFGGRILLLGSGSVSQCLQPLLLRHVDMDFTRLTVMDFEDLAHTAAEITAAGATYVRERITPENIETKLAEYVGEGDVLINLAWNIDTGVIIDWCQRHGTLYVDTSVEEWDPYADQLNATPQSRTLYARHMKLRERAKSWQKDGPTAIVEHGANPGLVSHWAKIALLDIATAMLKEPERLPKPLDADRKVKLEEALANRDFAALGMLTGTKVIHISERDTQVSDKPKQVGEFVNTWSVEGFFEEGIAPAEMGWGTHEPKLPANAYTHESGPQNQICLAQTGITTKVRSWVPLGGPIIGMVVRHGEAFTISDHLTVWEDGKAVYRPTVHYAYQPSDAALNSLHECHMNGYELQTNQRIMNDEIISGIDELGVLLLGHELNGWWVGSQLGIDESRALVPHQNATTLQVAASVLGAVYWMVNNPNRGLCVPDDLDAEAVLDVANPYLGPVPSVHTDWTPRSSYYEPFANFRPKTGDDTEPWAFENFLV
;
A
#
# COMPACT_ATOMS: atom_id res chain seq x y z
N VAL A 1 6.94 -8.55 -24.78
CA VAL A 1 6.13 -8.88 -23.59
C VAL A 1 6.76 -10.09 -22.93
N THR A 2 7.34 -9.92 -21.76
CA THR A 2 7.88 -11.02 -20.96
C THR A 2 6.69 -11.91 -20.59
N THR A 3 6.70 -13.17 -21.04
CA THR A 3 5.63 -14.12 -20.72
C THR A 3 5.81 -14.60 -19.28
N ILE A 4 4.87 -14.25 -18.41
CA ILE A 4 4.79 -14.78 -17.04
C ILE A 4 4.58 -16.29 -17.15
N PRO A 5 5.45 -17.16 -16.55
CA PRO A 5 5.20 -18.60 -16.51
C PRO A 5 3.89 -18.87 -15.75
N LYS A 6 3.06 -19.80 -16.25
CA LYS A 6 1.83 -20.15 -15.54
C LYS A 6 2.14 -20.81 -14.19
N LEU A 7 1.42 -20.38 -13.16
CA LEU A 7 1.47 -20.99 -11.83
C LEU A 7 0.64 -22.28 -11.81
N ALA A 8 1.29 -23.43 -11.69
CA ALA A 8 0.57 -24.69 -11.51
C ALA A 8 0.00 -24.75 -10.08
N PHE A 9 -1.32 -24.90 -9.97
CA PHE A 9 -1.99 -24.98 -8.68
C PHE A 9 -3.09 -26.05 -8.66
N GLY A 10 -2.95 -27.03 -7.78
CA GLY A 10 -3.88 -28.17 -7.68
C GLY A 10 -4.92 -28.06 -6.55
N GLY A 11 -4.82 -27.03 -5.71
CA GLY A 11 -5.75 -26.78 -4.61
C GLY A 11 -7.04 -26.05 -5.02
N ARG A 12 -7.84 -25.68 -4.02
CA ARG A 12 -9.01 -24.81 -4.19
C ARG A 12 -8.64 -23.37 -3.95
N ILE A 13 -9.38 -22.45 -4.60
CA ILE A 13 -9.27 -21.01 -4.35
C ILE A 13 -10.64 -20.50 -3.89
N LEU A 14 -10.67 -19.82 -2.74
CA LEU A 14 -11.80 -19.01 -2.33
C LEU A 14 -11.43 -17.54 -2.49
N LEU A 15 -12.15 -16.84 -3.37
CA LEU A 15 -12.04 -15.40 -3.57
C LEU A 15 -13.21 -14.72 -2.85
N LEU A 16 -12.95 -14.07 -1.72
CA LEU A 16 -13.92 -13.30 -0.97
C LEU A 16 -13.99 -11.87 -1.48
N GLY A 17 -15.19 -11.42 -1.78
CA GLY A 17 -15.48 -10.14 -2.40
C GLY A 17 -15.49 -10.19 -3.92
N SER A 18 -16.49 -9.55 -4.55
CA SER A 18 -16.63 -9.40 -6.00
C SER A 18 -16.64 -7.92 -6.44
N GLY A 19 -15.97 -7.06 -5.65
CA GLY A 19 -15.75 -5.65 -5.93
C GLY A 19 -14.76 -5.41 -7.08
N SER A 20 -14.38 -4.15 -7.32
CA SER A 20 -13.56 -3.72 -8.46
C SER A 20 -12.23 -4.48 -8.58
N VAL A 21 -11.50 -4.65 -7.47
CA VAL A 21 -10.22 -5.37 -7.47
C VAL A 21 -10.41 -6.85 -7.82
N SER A 22 -11.45 -7.50 -7.26
CA SER A 22 -11.77 -8.90 -7.57
C SER A 22 -12.12 -9.07 -9.04
N GLN A 23 -12.92 -8.17 -9.61
CA GLN A 23 -13.28 -8.16 -11.03
C GLN A 23 -12.04 -8.03 -11.93
N CYS A 24 -11.06 -7.23 -11.52
CA CYS A 24 -9.80 -7.09 -12.23
C CYS A 24 -8.89 -8.31 -12.07
N LEU A 25 -8.87 -8.94 -10.89
CA LEU A 25 -8.03 -10.11 -10.60
C LEU A 25 -8.50 -11.38 -11.31
N GLN A 26 -9.80 -11.60 -11.48
CA GLN A 26 -10.36 -12.81 -12.08
C GLN A 26 -9.78 -13.13 -13.46
N PRO A 27 -9.74 -12.20 -14.45
CA PRO A 27 -9.10 -12.46 -15.75
C PRO A 27 -7.58 -12.71 -15.65
N LEU A 28 -6.90 -12.14 -14.64
CA LEU A 28 -5.48 -12.41 -14.41
C LEU A 28 -5.29 -13.84 -13.89
N LEU A 29 -6.13 -14.33 -12.98
CA LEU A 29 -6.11 -15.70 -12.52
C LEU A 29 -6.36 -16.68 -13.69
N LEU A 30 -7.33 -16.40 -14.55
CA LEU A 30 -7.61 -17.23 -15.75
C LEU A 30 -6.41 -17.34 -16.69
N ARG A 31 -5.66 -16.26 -16.86
CA ARG A 31 -4.51 -16.21 -17.76
C ARG A 31 -3.28 -16.90 -17.20
N HIS A 32 -3.07 -16.78 -15.89
CA HIS A 32 -1.78 -17.07 -15.27
C HIS A 32 -1.78 -18.25 -14.29
N VAL A 33 -2.93 -18.72 -13.83
CA VAL A 33 -3.01 -19.90 -12.97
C VAL A 33 -3.44 -21.12 -13.80
N ASP A 34 -2.62 -22.17 -13.77
CA ASP A 34 -2.93 -23.45 -14.39
C ASP A 34 -3.60 -24.36 -13.35
N MET A 35 -4.93 -24.33 -13.35
CA MET A 35 -5.77 -25.06 -12.42
C MET A 35 -7.08 -25.51 -13.05
N ASP A 36 -7.75 -26.46 -12.41
CA ASP A 36 -9.15 -26.76 -12.69
C ASP A 36 -10.04 -25.69 -12.04
N PHE A 37 -10.61 -24.80 -12.85
CA PHE A 37 -11.42 -23.68 -12.37
C PHE A 37 -12.73 -24.13 -11.71
N THR A 38 -13.17 -25.39 -11.80
CA THR A 38 -14.26 -25.91 -10.97
C THR A 38 -13.93 -25.90 -9.47
N ARG A 39 -12.65 -25.73 -9.13
CA ARG A 39 -12.14 -25.58 -7.75
C ARG A 39 -12.00 -24.13 -7.28
N LEU A 40 -12.45 -23.17 -8.08
CA LEU A 40 -12.45 -21.74 -7.68
C LEU A 40 -13.88 -21.32 -7.34
N THR A 41 -14.02 -20.68 -6.20
CA THR A 41 -15.30 -20.06 -5.75
C THR A 41 -15.09 -18.56 -5.56
N VAL A 42 -15.94 -17.76 -6.18
CA VAL A 42 -16.08 -16.33 -5.89
C VAL A 42 -17.28 -16.15 -4.96
N MET A 43 -17.09 -15.50 -3.83
CA MET A 43 -18.14 -15.29 -2.84
C MET A 43 -18.35 -13.81 -2.52
N ASP A 44 -19.58 -13.36 -2.56
CA ASP A 44 -19.99 -12.01 -2.15
C ASP A 44 -21.35 -12.05 -1.46
N PHE A 45 -21.66 -11.07 -0.61
CA PHE A 45 -22.97 -10.97 0.03
C PHE A 45 -24.02 -10.31 -0.88
N GLU A 46 -23.58 -9.57 -1.91
CA GLU A 46 -24.43 -8.96 -2.91
C GLU A 46 -24.68 -9.89 -4.10
N ASP A 47 -25.66 -9.57 -4.91
CA ASP A 47 -25.94 -10.27 -6.17
C ASP A 47 -25.09 -9.71 -7.31
N LEU A 48 -23.83 -10.07 -7.31
CA LEU A 48 -22.82 -9.63 -8.30
C LEU A 48 -22.39 -10.77 -9.24
N ALA A 49 -23.21 -11.80 -9.44
CA ALA A 49 -22.87 -12.94 -10.30
C ALA A 49 -22.47 -12.54 -11.72
N HIS A 50 -23.01 -11.43 -12.24
CA HIS A 50 -22.68 -10.92 -13.56
C HIS A 50 -21.23 -10.45 -13.67
N THR A 51 -20.60 -9.99 -12.58
CA THR A 51 -19.21 -9.54 -12.56
C THR A 51 -18.20 -10.71 -12.59
N ALA A 52 -18.67 -11.93 -12.31
CA ALA A 52 -17.88 -13.15 -12.36
C ALA A 52 -18.19 -14.01 -13.62
N ALA A 53 -18.84 -13.43 -14.64
CA ALA A 53 -19.33 -14.21 -15.80
C ALA A 53 -18.21 -14.92 -16.57
N GLU A 54 -17.05 -14.30 -16.76
CA GLU A 54 -15.94 -14.90 -17.50
C GLU A 54 -15.34 -16.10 -16.75
N ILE A 55 -15.07 -15.93 -15.44
CA ILE A 55 -14.47 -17.01 -14.64
C ILE A 55 -15.45 -18.15 -14.38
N THR A 56 -16.76 -17.86 -14.27
CA THR A 56 -17.81 -18.89 -14.15
C THR A 56 -18.00 -19.66 -15.45
N ALA A 57 -17.86 -19.00 -16.60
CA ALA A 57 -17.83 -19.69 -17.90
C ALA A 57 -16.61 -20.66 -18.03
N ALA A 58 -15.53 -20.41 -17.34
CA ALA A 58 -14.37 -21.30 -17.24
C ALA A 58 -14.54 -22.44 -16.22
N GLY A 59 -15.64 -22.46 -15.45
CA GLY A 59 -15.98 -23.52 -14.51
C GLY A 59 -16.11 -23.08 -13.05
N ALA A 60 -15.70 -21.86 -12.68
CA ALA A 60 -15.77 -21.38 -11.31
C ALA A 60 -17.22 -21.23 -10.83
N THR A 61 -17.42 -21.27 -9.53
CA THR A 61 -18.74 -21.09 -8.89
C THR A 61 -18.84 -19.69 -8.27
N TYR A 62 -19.93 -18.99 -8.55
CA TYR A 62 -20.29 -17.79 -7.80
C TYR A 62 -21.28 -18.16 -6.68
N VAL A 63 -21.00 -17.69 -5.46
CA VAL A 63 -21.84 -17.94 -4.28
C VAL A 63 -22.24 -16.60 -3.66
N ARG A 64 -23.55 -16.40 -3.53
CA ARG A 64 -24.09 -15.26 -2.77
C ARG A 64 -24.24 -15.65 -1.31
N GLU A 65 -23.30 -15.27 -0.49
CA GLU A 65 -23.27 -15.58 0.94
C GLU A 65 -22.59 -14.45 1.72
N ARG A 66 -23.12 -14.13 2.90
CA ARG A 66 -22.51 -13.17 3.82
C ARG A 66 -21.71 -13.91 4.89
N ILE A 67 -20.43 -13.59 5.00
CA ILE A 67 -19.60 -14.04 6.12
C ILE A 67 -19.90 -13.16 7.33
N THR A 68 -20.13 -13.79 8.49
CA THR A 68 -20.40 -13.14 9.77
C THR A 68 -19.57 -13.80 10.87
N PRO A 69 -19.43 -13.16 12.06
CA PRO A 69 -18.72 -13.78 13.18
C PRO A 69 -19.25 -15.17 13.57
N GLU A 70 -20.58 -15.40 13.38
CA GLU A 70 -21.25 -16.64 13.78
C GLU A 70 -21.05 -17.78 12.77
N ASN A 71 -20.86 -17.48 11.48
CA ASN A 71 -20.80 -18.50 10.43
C ASN A 71 -19.43 -18.72 9.82
N ILE A 72 -18.45 -17.84 10.08
CA ILE A 72 -17.15 -17.84 9.40
C ILE A 72 -16.43 -19.21 9.48
N GLU A 73 -16.42 -19.85 10.65
CA GLU A 73 -15.78 -21.16 10.85
C GLU A 73 -16.35 -22.24 9.93
N THR A 74 -17.68 -22.31 9.85
CA THR A 74 -18.38 -23.31 9.04
C THR A 74 -18.28 -23.01 7.55
N LYS A 75 -18.40 -21.72 7.20
CA LYS A 75 -18.35 -21.31 5.79
C LYS A 75 -16.96 -21.48 5.18
N LEU A 76 -15.90 -21.09 5.86
CA LEU A 76 -14.56 -21.32 5.35
C LEU A 76 -14.29 -22.82 5.15
N ALA A 77 -14.70 -23.68 6.09
CA ALA A 77 -14.52 -25.14 5.99
C ALA A 77 -15.25 -25.80 4.79
N GLU A 78 -16.34 -25.18 4.31
CA GLU A 78 -17.05 -25.67 3.11
C GLU A 78 -16.20 -25.49 1.83
N TYR A 79 -15.41 -24.41 1.73
CA TYR A 79 -14.77 -23.98 0.49
C TYR A 79 -13.28 -24.22 0.43
N VAL A 80 -12.55 -24.12 1.56
CA VAL A 80 -11.08 -24.24 1.61
C VAL A 80 -10.63 -25.12 2.78
N GLY A 81 -9.37 -25.57 2.71
CA GLY A 81 -8.71 -26.39 3.71
C GLY A 81 -7.21 -26.45 3.49
N GLU A 82 -6.56 -27.55 3.91
CA GLU A 82 -5.10 -27.71 3.83
C GLU A 82 -4.58 -27.59 2.38
N GLY A 83 -3.62 -26.70 2.18
CA GLY A 83 -2.99 -26.46 0.86
C GLY A 83 -3.84 -25.62 -0.10
N ASP A 84 -5.03 -25.19 0.28
CA ASP A 84 -5.88 -24.28 -0.50
C ASP A 84 -5.48 -22.82 -0.28
N VAL A 85 -6.01 -21.92 -1.10
CA VAL A 85 -5.75 -20.47 -1.06
C VAL A 85 -7.04 -19.70 -0.77
N LEU A 86 -6.98 -18.79 0.17
CA LEU A 86 -8.00 -17.79 0.46
C LEU A 86 -7.48 -16.41 0.07
N ILE A 87 -8.14 -15.77 -0.90
CA ILE A 87 -7.87 -14.39 -1.32
C ILE A 87 -9.00 -13.53 -0.76
N ASN A 88 -8.69 -12.66 0.20
CA ASN A 88 -9.69 -11.79 0.83
C ASN A 88 -9.63 -10.38 0.26
N LEU A 89 -10.61 -10.02 -0.55
CA LEU A 89 -10.81 -8.70 -1.11
C LEU A 89 -12.14 -8.10 -0.65
N ALA A 90 -12.71 -8.67 0.42
CA ALA A 90 -13.94 -8.20 1.04
C ALA A 90 -13.62 -7.15 2.11
N TRP A 91 -14.52 -6.19 2.25
CA TRP A 91 -14.48 -5.19 3.30
C TRP A 91 -15.20 -5.67 4.56
N ASN A 92 -14.75 -5.20 5.73
CA ASN A 92 -15.42 -5.41 7.03
C ASN A 92 -15.55 -6.89 7.45
N ILE A 93 -14.51 -7.70 7.18
CA ILE A 93 -14.35 -9.04 7.75
C ILE A 93 -13.02 -9.07 8.51
N ASP A 94 -13.05 -9.45 9.79
CA ASP A 94 -11.84 -9.42 10.66
C ASP A 94 -10.73 -10.33 10.12
N THR A 95 -9.64 -9.70 9.66
CA THR A 95 -8.44 -10.36 9.13
C THR A 95 -7.84 -11.34 10.14
N GLY A 96 -7.76 -10.96 11.42
CA GLY A 96 -7.18 -11.82 12.45
C GLY A 96 -7.99 -13.10 12.68
N VAL A 97 -9.33 -13.04 12.61
CA VAL A 97 -10.20 -14.22 12.73
C VAL A 97 -10.04 -15.15 11.53
N ILE A 98 -9.96 -14.60 10.31
CA ILE A 98 -9.71 -15.43 9.11
C ILE A 98 -8.36 -16.11 9.20
N ILE A 99 -7.29 -15.38 9.55
CA ILE A 99 -5.94 -15.95 9.60
C ILE A 99 -5.83 -16.97 10.73
N ASP A 100 -6.44 -16.75 11.91
CA ASP A 100 -6.52 -17.75 12.96
C ASP A 100 -7.12 -19.08 12.45
N TRP A 101 -8.17 -18.99 11.62
CA TRP A 101 -8.76 -20.15 10.96
C TRP A 101 -7.79 -20.79 9.97
N CYS A 102 -7.19 -19.99 9.08
CA CYS A 102 -6.22 -20.47 8.07
C CYS A 102 -5.03 -21.17 8.71
N GLN A 103 -4.47 -20.63 9.79
CA GLN A 103 -3.36 -21.23 10.54
C GLN A 103 -3.70 -22.60 11.12
N ARG A 104 -4.94 -22.78 11.60
CA ARG A 104 -5.41 -24.06 12.13
C ARG A 104 -5.70 -25.12 11.06
N HIS A 105 -6.02 -24.70 9.85
CA HIS A 105 -6.48 -25.58 8.76
C HIS A 105 -5.49 -25.73 7.62
N GLY A 106 -4.30 -25.12 7.71
CA GLY A 106 -3.26 -25.25 6.68
C GLY A 106 -3.57 -24.50 5.38
N THR A 107 -4.43 -23.46 5.44
CA THR A 107 -4.86 -22.67 4.28
C THR A 107 -3.96 -21.45 4.10
N LEU A 108 -3.51 -21.19 2.88
CA LEU A 108 -2.76 -20.00 2.51
C LEU A 108 -3.70 -18.78 2.43
N TYR A 109 -3.20 -17.61 2.81
CA TYR A 109 -4.01 -16.40 2.90
C TYR A 109 -3.33 -15.18 2.29
N VAL A 110 -4.10 -14.34 1.60
CA VAL A 110 -3.68 -13.01 1.15
C VAL A 110 -4.85 -12.03 1.20
N ASP A 111 -4.59 -10.80 1.65
CA ASP A 111 -5.50 -9.66 1.56
C ASP A 111 -4.80 -8.40 1.06
N THR A 112 -5.57 -7.32 0.89
CA THR A 112 -5.09 -5.99 0.51
C THR A 112 -5.23 -4.98 1.64
N SER A 113 -5.82 -5.36 2.77
CA SER A 113 -6.11 -4.48 3.91
C SER A 113 -6.33 -5.30 5.18
N VAL A 114 -5.81 -4.84 6.32
CA VAL A 114 -6.10 -5.43 7.64
C VAL A 114 -7.43 -4.87 8.16
N GLU A 115 -8.47 -5.66 8.01
CA GLU A 115 -9.84 -5.30 8.40
C GLU A 115 -10.20 -5.78 9.81
N GLU A 116 -11.21 -5.14 10.41
CA GLU A 116 -11.86 -5.54 11.65
C GLU A 116 -13.38 -5.59 11.45
N TRP A 117 -14.11 -6.41 12.25
CA TRP A 117 -15.57 -6.34 12.32
C TRP A 117 -15.98 -4.97 12.85
N ASP A 118 -16.87 -4.27 12.15
CA ASP A 118 -17.46 -3.01 12.58
C ASP A 118 -16.43 -2.03 13.22
N PRO A 119 -15.45 -1.53 12.44
CA PRO A 119 -14.37 -0.69 12.96
C PRO A 119 -14.86 0.64 13.56
N TYR A 120 -16.15 0.93 13.42
CA TYR A 120 -16.77 2.18 13.89
C TYR A 120 -17.64 2.03 15.15
N ALA A 121 -17.75 0.83 15.72
CA ALA A 121 -18.64 0.55 16.86
C ALA A 121 -18.42 1.44 18.09
N ASP A 122 -17.21 1.98 18.31
CA ASP A 122 -16.87 2.83 19.47
C ASP A 122 -16.12 4.12 19.09
N GLN A 123 -16.55 4.79 18.04
CA GLN A 123 -15.85 5.98 17.51
C GLN A 123 -15.78 7.16 18.49
N LEU A 124 -16.77 7.33 19.34
CA LEU A 124 -16.86 8.50 20.23
C LEU A 124 -15.82 8.48 21.36
N ASN A 125 -15.40 7.29 21.80
CA ASN A 125 -14.48 7.11 22.92
C ASN A 125 -13.08 6.65 22.50
N ALA A 126 -12.90 6.27 21.24
CA ALA A 126 -11.65 5.76 20.72
C ALA A 126 -10.59 6.89 20.63
N THR A 127 -9.41 6.63 21.21
CA THR A 127 -8.28 7.57 21.09
C THR A 127 -7.70 7.53 19.66
N PRO A 128 -6.97 8.58 19.20
CA PRO A 128 -6.34 8.55 17.90
C PRO A 128 -5.47 7.30 17.68
N GLN A 129 -4.67 6.89 18.67
CA GLN A 129 -3.77 5.74 18.57
C GLN A 129 -4.52 4.43 18.33
N SER A 130 -5.70 4.24 18.95
CA SER A 130 -6.48 3.01 18.81
C SER A 130 -7.13 2.86 17.43
N ARG A 131 -7.16 3.93 16.64
CA ARG A 131 -7.78 3.99 15.31
C ARG A 131 -6.75 3.89 14.17
N THR A 132 -5.51 3.54 14.49
CA THR A 132 -4.41 3.41 13.53
C THR A 132 -4.31 1.97 12.99
N LEU A 133 -3.73 1.82 11.80
CA LEU A 133 -3.34 0.50 11.30
C LEU A 133 -2.22 -0.12 12.16
N TYR A 134 -1.35 0.71 12.74
CA TYR A 134 -0.39 0.22 13.72
C TYR A 134 -1.06 -0.58 14.85
N ALA A 135 -2.16 -0.07 15.41
CA ALA A 135 -2.89 -0.78 16.47
C ALA A 135 -3.46 -2.12 15.98
N ARG A 136 -3.99 -2.17 14.74
CA ARG A 136 -4.47 -3.42 14.12
C ARG A 136 -3.32 -4.40 13.91
N HIS A 137 -2.18 -3.97 13.40
CA HIS A 137 -0.98 -4.80 13.25
C HIS A 137 -0.47 -5.34 14.59
N MET A 138 -0.50 -4.54 15.67
CA MET A 138 -0.08 -5.02 16.99
C MET A 138 -1.02 -6.11 17.52
N LYS A 139 -2.33 -5.98 17.32
CA LYS A 139 -3.30 -7.03 17.63
C LYS A 139 -3.01 -8.31 16.83
N LEU A 140 -2.75 -8.18 15.53
CA LEU A 140 -2.43 -9.31 14.66
C LEU A 140 -1.11 -9.99 15.06
N ARG A 141 -0.07 -9.22 15.33
CA ARG A 141 1.22 -9.76 15.83
C ARG A 141 1.07 -10.45 17.19
N GLU A 142 0.17 -9.99 18.06
CA GLU A 142 -0.11 -10.68 19.33
C GLU A 142 -0.78 -12.02 19.09
N ARG A 143 -1.77 -12.11 18.19
CA ARG A 143 -2.39 -13.39 17.77
C ARG A 143 -1.34 -14.33 17.19
N ALA A 144 -0.46 -13.82 16.34
CA ALA A 144 0.59 -14.59 15.66
C ALA A 144 1.57 -15.30 16.63
N LYS A 145 1.71 -14.83 17.86
CA LYS A 145 2.53 -15.53 18.87
C LYS A 145 2.00 -16.93 19.23
N SER A 146 0.72 -17.18 19.03
CA SER A 146 0.09 -18.48 19.25
C SER A 146 0.18 -19.41 18.03
N TRP A 147 0.59 -18.92 16.86
CA TRP A 147 0.65 -19.68 15.62
C TRP A 147 1.97 -20.44 15.51
N GLN A 148 1.97 -21.47 14.66
CA GLN A 148 3.21 -22.17 14.33
C GLN A 148 4.13 -21.22 13.53
N LYS A 149 5.41 -21.17 13.92
CA LYS A 149 6.38 -20.28 13.26
C LYS A 149 6.51 -20.54 11.75
N ASP A 150 6.49 -21.81 11.36
CA ASP A 150 6.53 -22.26 9.96
C ASP A 150 5.13 -22.75 9.52
N GLY A 151 4.08 -22.06 9.96
CA GLY A 151 2.69 -22.31 9.58
C GLY A 151 2.41 -21.87 8.14
N PRO A 152 1.16 -22.07 7.66
CA PRO A 152 0.79 -21.65 6.31
C PRO A 152 1.04 -20.16 6.12
N THR A 153 1.53 -19.79 4.94
CA THR A 153 1.82 -18.40 4.58
C THR A 153 0.55 -17.58 4.58
N ALA A 154 0.56 -16.48 5.33
CA ALA A 154 -0.50 -15.49 5.38
C ALA A 154 0.12 -14.11 5.09
N ILE A 155 -0.19 -13.55 3.92
CA ILE A 155 0.30 -12.24 3.49
C ILE A 155 -0.79 -11.23 3.74
N VAL A 156 -0.50 -10.19 4.52
CA VAL A 156 -1.44 -9.11 4.79
C VAL A 156 -1.02 -7.83 4.07
N GLU A 157 -2.02 -7.05 3.64
CA GLU A 157 -1.82 -5.74 3.02
C GLU A 157 -0.98 -5.79 1.74
N HIS A 158 -1.31 -6.70 0.81
CA HIS A 158 -0.59 -6.82 -0.46
C HIS A 158 -1.42 -6.36 -1.66
N GLY A 159 -1.65 -5.05 -1.75
CA GLY A 159 -2.19 -4.34 -2.90
C GLY A 159 -1.12 -3.50 -3.61
N ALA A 160 -1.50 -2.40 -4.22
CA ALA A 160 -0.54 -1.47 -4.81
C ALA A 160 0.18 -0.68 -3.71
N ASN A 161 -0.58 -0.10 -2.81
CA ASN A 161 -0.18 0.54 -1.55
C ASN A 161 -1.30 0.32 -0.50
N PRO A 162 -0.99 -0.47 0.51
CA PRO A 162 0.22 -1.28 0.77
C PRO A 162 0.48 -2.37 -0.28
N GLY A 163 1.72 -2.77 -0.46
CA GLY A 163 2.12 -3.87 -1.34
C GLY A 163 3.29 -3.54 -2.27
N LEU A 164 3.02 -3.17 -3.53
CA LEU A 164 4.06 -2.86 -4.53
C LEU A 164 5.06 -1.80 -4.04
N VAL A 165 4.60 -0.83 -3.28
CA VAL A 165 5.45 0.24 -2.76
C VAL A 165 6.57 -0.26 -1.85
N SER A 166 6.37 -1.34 -1.07
CA SER A 166 7.43 -1.97 -0.30
C SER A 166 8.50 -2.59 -1.20
N HIS A 167 8.10 -3.17 -2.32
CA HIS A 167 9.05 -3.72 -3.31
C HIS A 167 9.80 -2.61 -4.03
N TRP A 168 9.11 -1.55 -4.46
CA TRP A 168 9.75 -0.39 -5.10
C TRP A 168 10.70 0.35 -4.15
N ALA A 169 10.41 0.41 -2.85
CA ALA A 169 11.33 0.97 -1.86
C ALA A 169 12.65 0.19 -1.81
N LYS A 170 12.59 -1.14 -1.88
CA LYS A 170 13.78 -2.00 -1.98
C LYS A 170 14.56 -1.74 -3.28
N ILE A 171 13.88 -1.68 -4.42
CA ILE A 171 14.51 -1.37 -5.71
C ILE A 171 15.16 0.01 -5.69
N ALA A 172 14.46 1.03 -5.16
CA ALA A 172 15.02 2.38 -5.04
C ALA A 172 16.32 2.42 -4.21
N LEU A 173 16.35 1.70 -3.08
CA LEU A 173 17.55 1.61 -2.23
C LEU A 173 18.72 0.93 -2.96
N LEU A 174 18.45 -0.13 -3.74
CA LEU A 174 19.46 -0.78 -4.58
C LEU A 174 20.00 0.16 -5.65
N ASP A 175 19.11 0.91 -6.31
CA ASP A 175 19.47 1.84 -7.38
C ASP A 175 20.27 3.03 -6.84
N ILE A 176 19.85 3.63 -5.73
CA ILE A 176 20.57 4.72 -5.06
C ILE A 176 21.98 4.26 -4.67
N ALA A 177 22.10 3.12 -3.98
CA ALA A 177 23.38 2.59 -3.54
C ALA A 177 24.30 2.26 -4.73
N THR A 178 23.73 1.70 -5.80
CA THR A 178 24.45 1.41 -7.04
C THR A 178 24.94 2.69 -7.71
N ALA A 179 24.10 3.73 -7.79
CA ALA A 179 24.48 5.02 -8.36
C ALA A 179 25.58 5.70 -7.53
N MET A 180 25.47 5.67 -6.19
CA MET A 180 26.53 6.21 -5.31
C MET A 180 27.90 5.55 -5.52
N LEU A 181 27.93 4.25 -5.81
CA LEU A 181 29.18 3.52 -6.07
C LEU A 181 29.71 3.72 -7.48
N LYS A 182 28.84 3.80 -8.49
CA LYS A 182 29.25 3.89 -9.92
C LYS A 182 29.45 5.31 -10.41
N GLU A 183 28.80 6.30 -9.80
CA GLU A 183 28.80 7.70 -10.21
C GLU A 183 29.24 8.61 -9.05
N PRO A 184 30.46 8.40 -8.47
CA PRO A 184 30.89 9.11 -7.27
C PRO A 184 31.05 10.63 -7.50
N GLU A 185 31.13 11.08 -8.73
CA GLU A 185 31.16 12.50 -9.11
C GLU A 185 29.84 13.22 -8.87
N ARG A 186 28.73 12.48 -8.72
CA ARG A 186 27.41 13.05 -8.38
C ARG A 186 27.25 13.31 -6.88
N LEU A 187 28.12 12.74 -6.04
CA LEU A 187 28.03 12.90 -4.60
C LEU A 187 28.57 14.27 -4.16
N PRO A 188 27.93 14.92 -3.17
CA PRO A 188 28.43 16.18 -2.61
C PRO A 188 29.79 16.02 -1.94
N LYS A 189 30.11 14.81 -1.47
CA LYS A 189 31.43 14.42 -0.93
C LYS A 189 31.73 12.97 -1.33
N PRO A 190 32.99 12.64 -1.64
CA PRO A 190 33.40 11.27 -1.91
C PRO A 190 33.07 10.35 -0.72
N LEU A 191 32.68 9.11 -1.02
CA LEU A 191 32.55 8.07 0.00
C LEU A 191 33.92 7.75 0.59
N ASP A 192 34.01 7.68 1.91
CA ASP A 192 35.19 7.10 2.56
C ASP A 192 35.27 5.58 2.30
N ALA A 193 36.44 5.00 2.50
CA ALA A 193 36.70 3.61 2.16
C ALA A 193 35.85 2.63 2.99
N ASP A 194 35.61 2.93 4.26
CA ASP A 194 34.81 2.07 5.17
C ASP A 194 33.34 2.06 4.74
N ARG A 195 32.75 3.25 4.50
CA ARG A 195 31.36 3.36 4.03
C ARG A 195 31.16 2.70 2.67
N LYS A 196 32.15 2.81 1.77
CA LYS A 196 32.12 2.15 0.46
C LYS A 196 32.02 0.63 0.60
N VAL A 197 32.90 0.02 1.41
CA VAL A 197 32.90 -1.43 1.66
C VAL A 197 31.59 -1.88 2.27
N LYS A 198 31.10 -1.18 3.30
CA LYS A 198 29.80 -1.49 3.94
C LYS A 198 28.63 -1.40 2.94
N LEU A 199 28.64 -0.43 2.04
CA LEU A 199 27.61 -0.25 1.02
C LEU A 199 27.64 -1.40 0.00
N GLU A 200 28.85 -1.84 -0.43
CA GLU A 200 29.03 -2.99 -1.31
C GLU A 200 28.55 -4.30 -0.63
N GLU A 201 28.84 -4.48 0.66
CA GLU A 201 28.37 -5.63 1.45
C GLU A 201 26.85 -5.62 1.63
N ALA A 202 26.25 -4.47 1.95
CA ALA A 202 24.81 -4.34 2.11
C ALA A 202 24.07 -4.61 0.80
N LEU A 203 24.60 -4.17 -0.35
CA LEU A 203 24.08 -4.50 -1.69
C LEU A 203 24.13 -6.00 -1.96
N ALA A 204 25.28 -6.63 -1.70
CA ALA A 204 25.45 -8.07 -1.96
C ALA A 204 24.54 -8.93 -1.10
N ASN A 205 24.29 -8.52 0.15
CA ASN A 205 23.44 -9.23 1.10
C ASN A 205 21.97 -8.82 1.06
N ARG A 206 21.61 -7.79 0.27
CA ARG A 206 20.27 -7.19 0.24
C ARG A 206 19.79 -6.75 1.63
N ASP A 207 20.69 -6.16 2.41
CA ASP A 207 20.39 -5.60 3.71
C ASP A 207 19.79 -4.20 3.54
N PHE A 208 18.46 -4.15 3.37
CA PHE A 208 17.74 -2.91 3.06
C PHE A 208 17.79 -1.89 4.19
N ALA A 209 17.84 -2.34 5.45
CA ALA A 209 17.99 -1.44 6.59
C ALA A 209 19.37 -0.78 6.58
N ALA A 210 20.43 -1.56 6.36
CA ALA A 210 21.77 -1.03 6.19
C ALA A 210 21.88 -0.13 4.96
N LEU A 211 21.26 -0.49 3.83
CA LEU A 211 21.21 0.35 2.63
C LEU A 211 20.55 1.71 2.91
N GLY A 212 19.40 1.72 3.59
CA GLY A 212 18.74 2.97 3.98
C GLY A 212 19.65 3.88 4.81
N MET A 213 20.30 3.32 5.82
CA MET A 213 21.22 4.05 6.69
C MET A 213 22.48 4.53 5.92
N LEU A 214 23.10 3.66 5.13
CA LEU A 214 24.35 3.95 4.42
C LEU A 214 24.15 4.91 3.25
N THR A 215 23.00 4.91 2.59
CA THR A 215 22.66 5.91 1.57
C THR A 215 22.35 7.26 2.19
N GLY A 216 21.95 7.30 3.45
CA GLY A 216 21.50 8.48 4.16
C GLY A 216 20.03 8.84 3.88
N THR A 217 19.22 7.89 3.43
CA THR A 217 17.78 8.09 3.17
C THR A 217 17.07 8.50 4.45
N LYS A 218 16.40 9.65 4.44
CA LYS A 218 15.71 10.20 5.63
C LYS A 218 14.20 10.05 5.55
N VAL A 219 13.62 10.25 4.37
CA VAL A 219 12.18 10.28 4.18
C VAL A 219 11.79 9.39 3.01
N ILE A 220 10.70 8.65 3.17
CA ILE A 220 10.07 7.86 2.11
C ILE A 220 8.61 8.30 2.03
N HIS A 221 8.22 8.91 0.93
CA HIS A 221 6.82 9.10 0.60
C HIS A 221 6.33 7.96 -0.27
N ILE A 222 5.19 7.42 0.05
CA ILE A 222 4.36 6.78 -0.95
C ILE A 222 3.73 7.93 -1.71
N SER A 223 4.25 8.21 -2.89
CA SER A 223 3.90 9.40 -3.66
C SER A 223 3.01 9.03 -4.83
N GLU A 224 1.78 9.51 -4.80
CA GLU A 224 0.76 9.14 -5.78
C GLU A 224 0.00 10.34 -6.30
N ARG A 225 -0.23 10.33 -7.61
CA ARG A 225 -1.07 11.26 -8.33
C ARG A 225 -1.97 10.53 -9.31
N ASP A 226 -3.25 10.45 -9.01
CA ASP A 226 -4.26 9.94 -9.93
C ASP A 226 -4.85 11.09 -10.76
N THR A 227 -4.77 10.99 -12.08
CA THR A 227 -5.30 11.97 -13.02
C THR A 227 -6.43 11.42 -13.89
N GLN A 228 -7.00 10.27 -13.53
CA GLN A 228 -8.08 9.65 -14.28
C GLN A 228 -9.33 10.54 -14.25
N VAL A 229 -9.88 10.82 -15.41
CA VAL A 229 -10.99 11.75 -15.63
C VAL A 229 -12.17 11.04 -16.28
N SER A 230 -13.35 11.18 -15.67
CA SER A 230 -14.62 10.66 -16.18
C SER A 230 -15.33 11.70 -17.07
N ASP A 231 -16.07 11.23 -18.08
CA ASP A 231 -17.01 12.03 -18.85
C ASP A 231 -18.31 12.35 -18.07
N LYS A 232 -18.49 11.71 -16.90
CA LYS A 232 -19.63 11.93 -16.01
C LYS A 232 -19.20 12.75 -14.79
N PRO A 233 -19.55 14.04 -14.70
CA PRO A 233 -19.24 14.86 -13.55
C PRO A 233 -19.84 14.29 -12.26
N LYS A 234 -19.12 14.45 -11.14
CA LYS A 234 -19.65 14.17 -9.81
C LYS A 234 -20.91 14.98 -9.54
N GLN A 235 -21.93 14.36 -8.98
CA GLN A 235 -23.18 15.00 -8.58
C GLN A 235 -23.20 15.31 -7.07
N VAL A 236 -24.12 16.17 -6.64
CA VAL A 236 -24.39 16.43 -5.22
C VAL A 236 -24.85 15.14 -4.55
N GLY A 237 -24.31 14.84 -3.36
CA GLY A 237 -24.64 13.62 -2.61
C GLY A 237 -24.04 12.35 -3.22
N GLU A 238 -23.08 12.49 -4.15
CA GLU A 238 -22.37 11.38 -4.76
C GLU A 238 -20.90 11.38 -4.28
N PHE A 239 -20.36 10.22 -3.90
CA PHE A 239 -18.94 10.01 -3.72
C PHE A 239 -18.39 9.24 -4.92
N VAL A 240 -17.42 9.82 -5.61
CA VAL A 240 -16.79 9.26 -6.81
C VAL A 240 -15.32 8.98 -6.53
N ASN A 241 -14.86 7.77 -6.87
CA ASN A 241 -13.47 7.38 -6.70
C ASN A 241 -13.04 6.42 -7.83
N THR A 242 -11.76 6.06 -7.90
CA THR A 242 -11.19 5.06 -8.82
C THR A 242 -11.05 3.66 -8.19
N TRP A 243 -11.29 3.54 -6.89
CA TRP A 243 -11.28 2.31 -6.12
C TRP A 243 -12.36 2.37 -5.02
N SER A 244 -12.40 1.43 -4.06
CA SER A 244 -13.43 1.36 -3.02
C SER A 244 -13.71 2.72 -2.37
N VAL A 245 -14.97 3.15 -2.40
CA VAL A 245 -15.41 4.39 -1.76
C VAL A 245 -15.39 4.25 -0.25
N GLU A 246 -15.91 3.13 0.27
CA GLU A 246 -15.95 2.85 1.71
C GLU A 246 -14.53 2.75 2.29
N GLY A 247 -13.63 2.04 1.59
CA GLY A 247 -12.23 1.93 2.00
C GLY A 247 -11.57 3.30 2.05
N PHE A 248 -11.72 4.11 1.00
CA PHE A 248 -11.14 5.45 0.97
C PHE A 248 -11.72 6.39 2.03
N PHE A 249 -13.02 6.30 2.29
CA PHE A 249 -13.64 7.05 3.37
C PHE A 249 -13.06 6.65 4.72
N GLU A 250 -12.98 5.36 5.02
CA GLU A 250 -12.41 4.86 6.27
C GLU A 250 -10.97 5.33 6.50
N GLU A 251 -10.13 5.15 5.50
CA GLU A 251 -8.73 5.57 5.56
C GLU A 251 -8.58 7.09 5.70
N GLY A 252 -9.39 7.83 4.95
CA GLY A 252 -9.33 9.29 4.88
C GLY A 252 -9.74 10.00 6.17
N ILE A 253 -10.77 9.50 6.88
CA ILE A 253 -11.25 10.08 8.14
C ILE A 253 -10.48 9.57 9.37
N ALA A 254 -9.68 8.53 9.20
CA ALA A 254 -8.78 8.06 10.26
C ALA A 254 -7.69 9.10 10.58
N PRO A 255 -7.05 9.01 11.76
CA PRO A 255 -5.90 9.85 12.07
C PRO A 255 -4.81 9.69 11.01
N ALA A 256 -4.18 10.80 10.59
CA ALA A 256 -2.95 10.71 9.80
C ALA A 256 -1.91 9.94 10.59
N GLU A 257 -1.33 8.89 9.99
CA GLU A 257 -0.30 8.10 10.65
C GLU A 257 0.95 7.98 9.77
N MET A 258 2.11 7.86 10.42
CA MET A 258 3.40 7.84 9.74
C MET A 258 4.45 7.12 10.55
N GLY A 259 5.35 6.40 9.88
CA GLY A 259 6.61 5.97 10.46
C GLY A 259 7.44 7.20 10.83
N TRP A 260 7.98 7.23 12.05
CA TRP A 260 8.68 8.41 12.56
C TRP A 260 10.19 8.21 12.58
N GLY A 261 10.88 9.01 11.75
CA GLY A 261 12.32 8.91 11.52
C GLY A 261 13.19 9.36 12.69
N THR A 262 14.37 8.77 12.79
CA THR A 262 15.36 9.15 13.83
C THR A 262 16.01 10.51 13.60
N HIS A 263 15.86 11.09 12.41
CA HIS A 263 16.36 12.44 12.08
C HIS A 263 15.37 13.55 12.49
N GLU A 264 14.14 13.20 12.83
CA GLU A 264 13.12 14.19 13.18
C GLU A 264 13.46 14.91 14.51
N PRO A 265 13.55 16.24 14.52
CA PRO A 265 14.03 16.96 15.68
C PRO A 265 13.03 17.00 16.84
N LYS A 266 11.72 16.92 16.55
CA LYS A 266 10.65 17.01 17.54
C LYS A 266 9.35 16.42 16.99
N LEU A 267 8.47 15.99 17.88
CA LEU A 267 7.11 15.58 17.55
C LEU A 267 6.22 16.79 17.22
N PRO A 268 5.29 16.66 16.24
CA PRO A 268 4.21 17.62 16.07
C PRO A 268 3.37 17.80 17.35
N ALA A 269 2.84 18.99 17.57
CA ALA A 269 2.12 19.32 18.81
C ALA A 269 0.85 18.47 19.05
N ASN A 270 0.24 17.97 17.97
CA ASN A 270 -0.94 17.11 18.00
C ASN A 270 -0.60 15.63 17.75
N ALA A 271 0.68 15.24 17.89
CA ALA A 271 1.11 13.86 17.70
C ALA A 271 0.83 13.00 18.94
N TYR A 272 0.52 11.75 18.68
CA TYR A 272 0.39 10.68 19.66
C TYR A 272 1.31 9.53 19.30
N THR A 273 1.96 8.95 20.31
CA THR A 273 2.87 7.80 20.17
C THR A 273 2.20 6.54 20.68
N HIS A 274 2.79 5.38 20.35
CA HIS A 274 2.32 4.07 20.81
C HIS A 274 3.16 3.57 21.98
N GLU A 275 2.54 2.81 22.90
CA GLU A 275 3.21 2.25 24.09
C GLU A 275 3.72 0.83 23.88
N SER A 276 3.28 0.14 22.83
CA SER A 276 3.61 -1.26 22.55
C SER A 276 4.22 -1.43 21.15
N GLY A 277 4.83 -2.60 20.91
CA GLY A 277 5.49 -2.93 19.64
C GLY A 277 6.80 -2.17 19.44
N PRO A 278 7.27 -2.00 18.19
CA PRO A 278 8.53 -1.32 17.85
C PRO A 278 8.50 0.19 18.07
N GLN A 279 7.34 0.79 18.34
CA GLN A 279 7.15 2.22 18.60
C GLN A 279 7.76 3.12 17.50
N ASN A 280 7.72 2.65 16.27
CA ASN A 280 8.30 3.31 15.10
C ASN A 280 7.32 4.23 14.38
N GLN A 281 6.11 4.39 14.90
CA GLN A 281 5.04 5.15 14.26
C GLN A 281 4.42 6.15 15.23
N ILE A 282 3.94 7.25 14.67
CA ILE A 282 3.09 8.23 15.35
C ILE A 282 1.79 8.41 14.57
N CYS A 283 0.78 8.95 15.22
CA CYS A 283 -0.40 9.48 14.54
C CYS A 283 -0.70 10.90 15.01
N LEU A 284 -1.44 11.65 14.18
CA LEU A 284 -1.87 13.00 14.51
C LEU A 284 -3.36 12.98 14.92
N ALA A 285 -3.73 13.78 15.91
CA ALA A 285 -5.14 14.06 16.20
C ALA A 285 -5.73 14.97 15.10
N GLN A 286 -5.65 14.49 13.86
CA GLN A 286 -6.10 15.16 12.65
C GLN A 286 -6.35 14.10 11.57
N THR A 287 -7.42 14.25 10.80
CA THR A 287 -7.74 13.28 9.74
C THR A 287 -6.70 13.29 8.61
N GLY A 288 -6.49 12.14 7.98
CA GLY A 288 -5.57 12.02 6.85
C GLY A 288 -5.89 13.00 5.72
N ILE A 289 -7.18 13.14 5.37
CA ILE A 289 -7.62 14.04 4.29
C ILE A 289 -7.38 15.52 4.55
N THR A 290 -7.22 15.92 5.81
CA THR A 290 -6.92 17.32 6.18
C THR A 290 -5.44 17.56 6.46
N THR A 291 -4.62 16.50 6.54
CA THR A 291 -3.17 16.62 6.69
C THR A 291 -2.53 16.65 5.31
N LYS A 292 -2.10 17.85 4.89
CA LYS A 292 -1.56 18.09 3.54
C LYS A 292 -0.04 18.24 3.58
N VAL A 293 0.63 17.56 2.65
CA VAL A 293 2.09 17.59 2.49
C VAL A 293 2.49 17.85 1.04
N ARG A 294 3.65 18.48 0.87
CA ARG A 294 4.33 18.61 -0.42
C ARG A 294 5.00 17.27 -0.74
N SER A 295 4.86 16.83 -1.98
CA SER A 295 5.57 15.68 -2.52
C SER A 295 5.88 15.90 -4.01
N TRP A 296 6.36 14.85 -4.68
CA TRP A 296 6.76 14.94 -6.06
C TRP A 296 6.56 13.61 -6.79
N VAL A 297 6.16 13.67 -8.05
CA VAL A 297 6.07 12.52 -8.97
C VAL A 297 6.68 12.89 -10.32
N PRO A 298 7.22 11.94 -11.11
CA PRO A 298 7.98 12.25 -12.33
C PRO A 298 7.20 13.02 -13.39
N LEU A 299 5.96 12.65 -13.69
CA LEU A 299 5.15 13.31 -14.72
C LEU A 299 4.42 14.55 -14.19
N GLY A 300 3.97 14.51 -12.94
CA GLY A 300 3.25 15.62 -12.32
C GLY A 300 4.16 16.72 -11.78
N GLY A 301 5.42 16.44 -11.49
CA GLY A 301 6.28 17.35 -10.74
C GLY A 301 5.86 17.47 -9.27
N PRO A 302 5.99 18.66 -8.65
CA PRO A 302 5.51 18.89 -7.29
C PRO A 302 4.00 18.71 -7.16
N ILE A 303 3.57 17.99 -6.13
CA ILE A 303 2.17 17.74 -5.80
C ILE A 303 1.84 18.13 -4.36
N ILE A 304 0.57 18.32 -4.06
CA ILE A 304 0.04 18.38 -2.70
C ILE A 304 -0.69 17.08 -2.42
N GLY A 305 -0.12 16.26 -1.56
CA GLY A 305 -0.70 14.99 -1.16
C GLY A 305 -1.38 15.05 0.21
N MET A 306 -2.24 14.08 0.48
CA MET A 306 -2.85 13.83 1.79
C MET A 306 -2.08 12.73 2.51
N VAL A 307 -1.90 12.86 3.82
CA VAL A 307 -1.31 11.82 4.68
C VAL A 307 -2.43 10.88 5.14
N VAL A 308 -2.96 10.13 4.18
CA VAL A 308 -4.01 9.14 4.45
C VAL A 308 -3.40 7.95 5.19
N ARG A 309 -4.18 7.31 6.05
CA ARG A 309 -3.77 6.15 6.82
C ARG A 309 -3.47 4.95 5.91
N HIS A 310 -2.23 4.42 5.99
CA HIS A 310 -1.80 3.26 5.23
C HIS A 310 -0.78 2.42 6.01
N GLY A 311 -0.86 1.07 5.89
CA GLY A 311 -0.06 0.14 6.69
C GLY A 311 1.43 0.16 6.34
N GLU A 312 1.80 0.45 5.10
CA GLU A 312 3.20 0.54 4.68
C GLU A 312 3.99 1.65 5.40
N ALA A 313 3.31 2.69 5.92
CA ALA A 313 3.97 3.69 6.76
C ALA A 313 4.61 3.03 8.00
N PHE A 314 3.95 2.01 8.54
CA PHE A 314 4.47 1.21 9.64
C PHE A 314 5.46 0.14 9.14
N THR A 315 5.09 -0.67 8.16
CA THR A 315 5.86 -1.86 7.78
C THR A 315 7.20 -1.52 7.13
N ILE A 316 7.26 -0.55 6.22
CA ILE A 316 8.51 -0.05 5.63
C ILE A 316 9.41 0.56 6.72
N SER A 317 8.84 1.39 7.59
CA SER A 317 9.59 2.02 8.69
C SER A 317 10.19 0.98 9.65
N ASP A 318 9.41 -0.06 10.00
CA ASP A 318 9.86 -1.17 10.87
C ASP A 318 10.96 -1.97 10.20
N HIS A 319 10.75 -2.37 8.94
CA HIS A 319 11.69 -3.17 8.16
C HIS A 319 13.04 -2.48 7.93
N LEU A 320 13.04 -1.15 7.76
CA LEU A 320 14.25 -0.37 7.54
C LEU A 320 14.91 0.15 8.83
N THR A 321 14.39 -0.20 10.02
CA THR A 321 14.99 0.24 11.28
C THR A 321 16.28 -0.54 11.57
N VAL A 322 17.38 0.19 11.78
CA VAL A 322 18.64 -0.37 12.29
C VAL A 322 18.68 -0.23 13.80
N TRP A 323 18.86 -1.34 14.50
CA TRP A 323 18.90 -1.41 15.95
C TRP A 323 20.32 -1.66 16.45
N GLU A 324 20.78 -0.85 17.42
CA GLU A 324 22.01 -1.08 18.18
C GLU A 324 21.70 -0.98 19.67
N ASP A 325 22.09 -1.99 20.45
CA ASP A 325 21.86 -2.04 21.90
C ASP A 325 20.40 -1.74 22.33
N GLY A 326 19.43 -2.21 21.51
CA GLY A 326 18.00 -2.02 21.77
C GLY A 326 17.48 -0.61 21.47
N LYS A 327 18.28 0.23 20.82
CA LYS A 327 17.88 1.57 20.35
C LYS A 327 17.87 1.63 18.83
N ALA A 328 16.87 2.27 18.27
CA ALA A 328 16.86 2.57 16.85
C ALA A 328 17.90 3.66 16.55
N VAL A 329 18.99 3.30 15.87
CA VAL A 329 20.06 4.23 15.45
C VAL A 329 19.76 4.85 14.11
N TYR A 330 18.96 4.18 13.29
CA TYR A 330 18.46 4.68 12.02
C TYR A 330 17.04 4.20 11.78
N ARG A 331 16.23 5.10 11.25
CA ARG A 331 14.87 4.85 10.75
C ARG A 331 14.44 6.02 9.88
N PRO A 332 13.89 5.80 8.67
CA PRO A 332 13.31 6.88 7.87
C PRO A 332 11.93 7.31 8.40
N THR A 333 11.52 8.54 8.14
CA THR A 333 10.12 8.95 8.18
C THR A 333 9.41 8.38 6.95
N VAL A 334 8.26 7.70 7.14
CA VAL A 334 7.51 7.07 6.06
C VAL A 334 6.05 7.47 6.13
N HIS A 335 5.48 8.01 5.07
CA HIS A 335 4.06 8.31 5.01
C HIS A 335 3.53 8.40 3.58
N TYR A 336 2.21 8.29 3.45
CA TYR A 336 1.53 8.52 2.19
C TYR A 336 1.49 10.02 1.85
N ALA A 337 1.55 10.33 0.58
CA ALA A 337 1.35 11.64 0.00
C ALA A 337 0.44 11.48 -1.24
N TYR A 338 -0.85 11.37 -1.01
CA TYR A 338 -1.85 10.98 -1.99
C TYR A 338 -2.58 12.19 -2.57
N GLN A 339 -2.49 12.35 -3.87
CA GLN A 339 -3.34 13.24 -4.66
C GLN A 339 -4.31 12.40 -5.51
N PRO A 340 -5.53 12.14 -5.02
CA PRO A 340 -6.53 11.39 -5.77
C PRO A 340 -7.06 12.18 -6.97
N SER A 341 -7.87 11.54 -7.79
CA SER A 341 -8.53 12.20 -8.92
C SER A 341 -9.36 13.43 -8.50
N ASP A 342 -9.54 14.39 -9.39
CA ASP A 342 -10.32 15.61 -9.10
C ASP A 342 -11.75 15.29 -8.64
N ALA A 343 -12.37 14.23 -9.19
CA ALA A 343 -13.68 13.78 -8.76
C ALA A 343 -13.69 13.29 -7.32
N ALA A 344 -12.67 12.54 -6.93
CA ALA A 344 -12.51 12.06 -5.56
C ALA A 344 -12.20 13.21 -4.59
N LEU A 345 -11.33 14.16 -4.96
CA LEU A 345 -11.08 15.37 -4.16
C LEU A 345 -12.36 16.17 -3.90
N ASN A 346 -13.18 16.38 -4.92
CA ASN A 346 -14.46 17.08 -4.77
C ASN A 346 -15.44 16.29 -3.89
N SER A 347 -15.41 14.96 -3.95
CA SER A 347 -16.22 14.10 -3.10
C SER A 347 -15.81 14.20 -1.63
N LEU A 348 -14.50 14.22 -1.36
CA LEU A 348 -13.96 14.42 -0.01
C LEU A 348 -14.27 15.82 0.54
N HIS A 349 -14.24 16.87 -0.28
CA HIS A 349 -14.61 18.21 0.14
C HIS A 349 -16.08 18.27 0.57
N GLU A 350 -17.00 17.66 -0.19
CA GLU A 350 -18.42 17.58 0.19
C GLU A 350 -18.60 16.78 1.49
N CYS A 351 -17.97 15.61 1.59
CA CYS A 351 -17.96 14.78 2.80
C CYS A 351 -17.48 15.56 4.03
N HIS A 352 -16.33 16.23 3.93
CA HIS A 352 -15.79 17.05 5.00
C HIS A 352 -16.74 18.18 5.41
N MET A 353 -17.34 18.90 4.45
CA MET A 353 -18.26 19.99 4.73
C MET A 353 -19.60 19.53 5.30
N ASN A 354 -19.97 18.26 5.08
CA ASN A 354 -21.15 17.62 5.66
C ASN A 354 -20.85 16.88 6.98
N GLY A 355 -19.77 17.23 7.68
CA GLY A 355 -19.43 16.65 8.99
C GLY A 355 -18.89 15.23 8.94
N TYR A 356 -18.28 14.86 7.82
CA TYR A 356 -17.76 13.50 7.54
C TYR A 356 -18.85 12.42 7.42
N GLU A 357 -20.05 12.81 6.99
CA GLU A 357 -21.06 11.85 6.58
C GLU A 357 -20.78 11.38 5.14
N LEU A 358 -20.64 10.06 4.96
CA LEU A 358 -20.44 9.46 3.64
C LEU A 358 -21.69 9.65 2.77
N GLN A 359 -21.49 10.09 1.55
CA GLN A 359 -22.56 10.29 0.58
C GLN A 359 -23.30 8.96 0.30
N THR A 360 -24.61 9.06 0.13
CA THR A 360 -25.48 7.88 -0.07
C THR A 360 -25.31 7.24 -1.45
N ASN A 361 -24.92 8.04 -2.46
CA ASN A 361 -24.62 7.55 -3.79
C ASN A 361 -23.10 7.37 -3.93
N GLN A 362 -22.69 6.18 -4.35
CA GLN A 362 -21.28 5.85 -4.50
C GLN A 362 -21.03 5.35 -5.91
N ARG A 363 -19.91 5.78 -6.51
CA ARG A 363 -19.52 5.37 -7.85
C ARG A 363 -18.02 5.16 -7.96
N ILE A 364 -17.63 3.97 -8.37
CA ILE A 364 -16.27 3.67 -8.78
C ILE A 364 -16.17 3.88 -10.28
N MET A 365 -15.28 4.77 -10.70
CA MET A 365 -15.08 5.09 -12.12
C MET A 365 -14.38 3.94 -12.83
N ASN A 366 -14.94 3.51 -13.95
CA ASN A 366 -14.38 2.48 -14.83
C ASN A 366 -14.53 2.90 -16.31
N ASP A 367 -15.52 2.37 -17.02
CA ASP A 367 -15.69 2.58 -18.47
C ASP A 367 -15.93 4.04 -18.87
N GLU A 368 -16.43 4.87 -17.97
CA GLU A 368 -16.62 6.30 -18.16
C GLU A 368 -15.34 7.13 -18.08
N ILE A 369 -14.20 6.54 -17.70
CA ILE A 369 -12.91 7.24 -17.70
C ILE A 369 -12.49 7.47 -19.16
N ILE A 370 -12.23 8.72 -19.52
CA ILE A 370 -11.87 9.12 -20.90
C ILE A 370 -10.37 9.36 -21.07
N SER A 371 -9.64 9.59 -19.99
CA SER A 371 -8.19 9.81 -20.02
C SER A 371 -7.61 9.74 -18.61
N GLY A 372 -6.30 9.74 -18.52
CA GLY A 372 -5.57 9.87 -17.27
C GLY A 372 -4.63 8.70 -17.00
N ILE A 373 -3.82 8.90 -15.98
CA ILE A 373 -2.77 7.97 -15.51
C ILE A 373 -2.86 7.92 -14.00
N ASP A 374 -2.67 6.75 -13.43
CA ASP A 374 -2.35 6.60 -12.01
C ASP A 374 -0.83 6.47 -11.86
N GLU A 375 -0.22 7.54 -11.37
CA GLU A 375 1.22 7.65 -11.15
C GLU A 375 1.52 7.38 -9.68
N LEU A 376 1.77 6.11 -9.36
CA LEU A 376 1.98 5.60 -8.01
C LEU A 376 3.39 5.05 -7.83
N GLY A 377 4.09 5.50 -6.81
CA GLY A 377 5.43 5.00 -6.49
C GLY A 377 5.93 5.44 -5.12
N VAL A 378 7.21 5.21 -4.91
CA VAL A 378 7.93 5.64 -3.72
C VAL A 378 8.94 6.73 -4.07
N LEU A 379 8.97 7.78 -3.26
CA LEU A 379 9.94 8.86 -3.36
C LEU A 379 10.84 8.82 -2.13
N LEU A 380 12.08 8.39 -2.32
CA LEU A 380 13.11 8.38 -1.28
C LEU A 380 13.85 9.72 -1.30
N LEU A 381 14.00 10.36 -0.15
CA LEU A 381 14.52 11.71 -0.02
C LEU A 381 15.58 11.82 1.08
N GLY A 382 16.44 12.84 0.96
CA GLY A 382 17.43 13.18 1.98
C GLY A 382 18.71 12.36 1.94
N HIS A 383 18.83 11.44 0.98
CA HIS A 383 20.05 10.70 0.71
C HIS A 383 21.09 11.56 -0.05
N GLU A 384 22.30 11.03 -0.22
CA GLU A 384 23.43 11.76 -0.84
C GLU A 384 23.15 12.25 -2.28
N LEU A 385 22.22 11.61 -2.99
CA LEU A 385 21.78 12.01 -4.34
C LEU A 385 20.49 12.81 -4.33
N ASN A 386 20.07 13.34 -3.17
CA ASN A 386 18.89 14.18 -2.95
C ASN A 386 17.56 13.43 -2.98
N GLY A 387 17.03 13.03 -4.15
CA GLY A 387 15.76 12.33 -4.27
C GLY A 387 15.78 11.27 -5.37
N TRP A 388 14.99 10.19 -5.16
CA TRP A 388 14.83 9.07 -6.10
C TRP A 388 13.42 8.54 -6.08
N TRP A 389 12.82 8.35 -7.25
CA TRP A 389 11.45 7.84 -7.37
C TRP A 389 11.42 6.54 -8.19
N VAL A 390 10.68 5.54 -7.70
CA VAL A 390 10.41 4.28 -8.40
C VAL A 390 8.94 3.98 -8.30
N GLY A 391 8.28 3.66 -9.41
CA GLY A 391 6.87 3.31 -9.39
C GLY A 391 6.26 3.15 -10.77
N SER A 392 4.95 2.90 -10.80
CA SER A 392 4.13 2.68 -11.98
C SER A 392 3.58 3.98 -12.54
N GLN A 393 3.49 4.06 -13.86
CA GLN A 393 2.84 5.14 -14.60
C GLN A 393 1.79 4.54 -15.56
N LEU A 394 0.84 3.80 -14.98
CA LEU A 394 -0.17 3.09 -15.76
C LEU A 394 -1.28 4.05 -16.23
N GLY A 395 -1.46 4.13 -17.54
CA GLY A 395 -2.54 4.91 -18.17
C GLY A 395 -3.81 4.09 -18.39
N ILE A 396 -4.94 4.79 -18.51
CA ILE A 396 -6.26 4.15 -18.73
C ILE A 396 -6.33 3.35 -20.03
N ASP A 397 -5.74 3.84 -21.12
CA ASP A 397 -5.76 3.15 -22.40
C ASP A 397 -4.95 1.84 -22.33
N GLU A 398 -3.81 1.87 -21.68
CA GLU A 398 -2.97 0.68 -21.46
C GLU A 398 -3.65 -0.30 -20.52
N SER A 399 -4.25 0.18 -19.43
CA SER A 399 -5.02 -0.65 -18.50
C SER A 399 -6.12 -1.43 -19.23
N ARG A 400 -6.92 -0.74 -20.06
CA ARG A 400 -8.00 -1.37 -20.84
C ARG A 400 -7.50 -2.32 -21.93
N ALA A 401 -6.34 -2.05 -22.50
CA ALA A 401 -5.72 -2.97 -23.49
C ALA A 401 -5.25 -4.27 -22.80
N LEU A 402 -4.80 -4.18 -21.54
CA LEU A 402 -4.38 -5.34 -20.75
C LEU A 402 -5.56 -6.10 -20.14
N VAL A 403 -6.50 -5.38 -19.54
CA VAL A 403 -7.72 -5.94 -18.92
C VAL A 403 -8.92 -5.03 -19.27
N PRO A 404 -9.78 -5.44 -20.20
CA PRO A 404 -10.96 -4.66 -20.58
C PRO A 404 -11.84 -4.27 -19.40
N HIS A 405 -12.45 -3.10 -19.47
CA HIS A 405 -13.36 -2.55 -18.46
C HIS A 405 -12.73 -2.20 -17.11
N GLN A 406 -11.39 -2.22 -17.01
CA GLN A 406 -10.69 -1.89 -15.77
C GLN A 406 -10.01 -0.53 -15.86
N ASN A 407 -9.86 0.13 -14.70
CA ASN A 407 -9.09 1.35 -14.57
C ASN A 407 -7.64 1.06 -14.14
N ALA A 408 -6.78 2.09 -14.16
CA ALA A 408 -5.36 1.93 -13.85
C ALA A 408 -5.14 1.52 -12.38
N THR A 409 -5.81 2.17 -11.44
CA THR A 409 -5.69 1.92 -10.00
C THR A 409 -6.04 0.48 -9.63
N THR A 410 -7.19 -0.02 -10.11
CA THR A 410 -7.60 -1.40 -9.81
C THR A 410 -6.68 -2.44 -10.45
N LEU A 411 -6.10 -2.16 -11.63
CA LEU A 411 -5.16 -3.07 -12.27
C LEU A 411 -3.82 -3.15 -11.53
N GLN A 412 -3.31 -2.03 -11.02
CA GLN A 412 -2.11 -2.05 -10.17
C GLN A 412 -2.31 -2.92 -8.92
N VAL A 413 -3.45 -2.78 -8.25
CA VAL A 413 -3.79 -3.61 -7.07
C VAL A 413 -3.91 -5.08 -7.45
N ALA A 414 -4.65 -5.42 -8.51
CA ALA A 414 -4.86 -6.80 -8.94
C ALA A 414 -3.55 -7.48 -9.39
N ALA A 415 -2.66 -6.74 -10.06
CA ALA A 415 -1.34 -7.24 -10.45
C ALA A 415 -0.47 -7.58 -9.23
N SER A 416 -0.54 -6.76 -8.20
CA SER A 416 0.12 -7.00 -6.93
C SER A 416 -0.37 -8.25 -6.22
N VAL A 417 -1.70 -8.40 -6.11
CA VAL A 417 -2.31 -9.61 -5.53
C VAL A 417 -1.90 -10.86 -6.30
N LEU A 418 -1.86 -10.80 -7.64
CA LEU A 418 -1.37 -11.91 -8.45
C LEU A 418 0.08 -12.26 -8.10
N GLY A 419 0.97 -11.26 -7.97
CA GLY A 419 2.36 -11.45 -7.54
C GLY A 419 2.48 -12.10 -6.17
N ALA A 420 1.66 -11.67 -5.20
CA ALA A 420 1.59 -12.27 -3.87
C ALA A 420 1.12 -13.73 -3.91
N VAL A 421 0.10 -14.04 -4.73
CA VAL A 421 -0.39 -15.43 -4.92
C VAL A 421 0.71 -16.32 -5.48
N TYR A 422 1.46 -15.85 -6.49
CA TYR A 422 2.61 -16.58 -7.03
C TYR A 422 3.68 -16.84 -5.97
N TRP A 423 4.05 -15.80 -5.23
CA TRP A 423 5.06 -15.93 -4.19
C TRP A 423 4.61 -16.88 -3.08
N MET A 424 3.36 -16.74 -2.61
CA MET A 424 2.78 -17.53 -1.53
C MET A 424 2.71 -19.03 -1.85
N VAL A 425 2.25 -19.38 -3.05
CA VAL A 425 2.15 -20.78 -3.49
C VAL A 425 3.54 -21.42 -3.60
N ASN A 426 4.56 -20.66 -3.99
CA ASN A 426 5.95 -21.12 -4.03
C ASN A 426 6.65 -21.09 -2.64
N ASN A 427 6.06 -20.41 -1.65
CA ASN A 427 6.59 -20.28 -0.29
C ASN A 427 5.49 -20.56 0.76
N PRO A 428 4.96 -21.79 0.82
CA PRO A 428 3.71 -22.07 1.53
C PRO A 428 3.82 -22.09 3.07
N ASN A 429 5.04 -22.05 3.64
CA ASN A 429 5.28 -22.23 5.07
C ASN A 429 6.12 -21.08 5.64
N ARG A 430 5.63 -19.84 5.48
CA ARG A 430 6.34 -18.63 5.96
C ARG A 430 5.65 -17.95 7.15
N GLY A 431 4.48 -18.50 7.58
CA GLY A 431 3.67 -17.86 8.61
C GLY A 431 3.12 -16.50 8.18
N LEU A 432 2.96 -15.57 9.13
CA LEU A 432 2.51 -14.21 8.86
C LEU A 432 3.60 -13.40 8.18
N CYS A 433 3.27 -12.82 7.04
CA CYS A 433 4.14 -11.96 6.25
C CYS A 433 3.47 -10.62 5.94
N VAL A 434 4.27 -9.56 5.91
CA VAL A 434 3.93 -8.27 5.30
C VAL A 434 4.68 -8.13 3.97
N PRO A 435 4.33 -7.18 3.07
CA PRO A 435 4.99 -7.05 1.76
C PRO A 435 6.52 -6.90 1.85
N ASP A 436 7.01 -6.30 2.93
CA ASP A 436 8.44 -6.13 3.18
C ASP A 436 9.20 -7.44 3.40
N ASP A 437 8.52 -8.53 3.79
CA ASP A 437 9.12 -9.85 3.99
C ASP A 437 9.30 -10.64 2.69
N LEU A 438 8.62 -10.25 1.61
CA LEU A 438 8.62 -10.96 0.33
C LEU A 438 9.83 -10.57 -0.53
N ASP A 439 10.24 -11.49 -1.41
CA ASP A 439 11.23 -11.20 -2.44
C ASP A 439 10.67 -10.24 -3.49
N ALA A 440 11.25 -9.05 -3.58
CA ALA A 440 10.75 -7.97 -4.41
C ALA A 440 10.77 -8.33 -5.91
N GLU A 441 11.85 -8.96 -6.39
CA GLU A 441 11.96 -9.30 -7.81
C GLU A 441 10.97 -10.39 -8.17
N ALA A 442 10.80 -11.41 -7.33
CA ALA A 442 9.85 -12.50 -7.59
C ALA A 442 8.40 -12.00 -7.72
N VAL A 443 8.02 -11.01 -6.89
CA VAL A 443 6.70 -10.38 -6.99
C VAL A 443 6.60 -9.47 -8.22
N LEU A 444 7.61 -8.62 -8.44
CA LEU A 444 7.61 -7.65 -9.54
C LEU A 444 7.73 -8.31 -10.91
N ASP A 445 8.38 -9.46 -11.05
CA ASP A 445 8.42 -10.23 -12.30
C ASP A 445 7.02 -10.65 -12.78
N VAL A 446 6.10 -10.87 -11.83
CA VAL A 446 4.69 -11.20 -12.11
C VAL A 446 3.86 -9.93 -12.32
N ALA A 447 4.07 -8.89 -11.52
CA ALA A 447 3.24 -7.68 -11.53
C ALA A 447 3.59 -6.72 -12.67
N ASN A 448 4.89 -6.50 -12.97
CA ASN A 448 5.37 -5.49 -13.92
C ASN A 448 4.70 -5.50 -15.30
N PRO A 449 4.35 -6.66 -15.93
CA PRO A 449 3.64 -6.66 -17.20
C PRO A 449 2.28 -5.96 -17.20
N TYR A 450 1.73 -5.64 -16.02
CA TYR A 450 0.44 -4.99 -15.80
C TYR A 450 0.54 -3.58 -15.22
N LEU A 451 1.76 -3.07 -15.04
CA LEU A 451 2.00 -1.79 -14.34
C LEU A 451 2.35 -0.62 -15.26
N GLY A 452 2.30 -0.84 -16.59
CA GLY A 452 2.76 0.15 -17.55
C GLY A 452 4.27 0.44 -17.41
N PRO A 453 4.73 1.64 -17.78
CA PRO A 453 6.10 2.04 -17.49
C PRO A 453 6.38 2.08 -15.98
N VAL A 454 7.50 1.49 -15.56
CA VAL A 454 7.97 1.52 -14.17
C VAL A 454 9.36 2.17 -14.13
N PRO A 455 9.44 3.50 -14.25
CA PRO A 455 10.72 4.20 -14.21
C PRO A 455 11.33 4.21 -12.82
N SER A 456 12.67 4.23 -12.79
CA SER A 456 13.49 4.50 -11.62
C SER A 456 14.29 5.76 -11.91
N VAL A 457 13.97 6.90 -11.29
CA VAL A 457 14.47 8.21 -11.69
C VAL A 457 14.93 9.08 -10.53
N HIS A 458 16.05 9.76 -10.76
CA HIS A 458 16.58 10.78 -9.84
C HIS A 458 15.79 12.09 -9.92
N THR A 459 15.72 12.83 -8.80
CA THR A 459 15.18 14.19 -8.75
C THR A 459 15.95 15.09 -7.79
N ASP A 460 16.11 16.36 -8.19
CA ASP A 460 16.69 17.40 -7.32
C ASP A 460 15.61 18.15 -6.50
N TRP A 461 14.36 17.67 -6.55
CA TRP A 461 13.29 18.28 -5.80
C TRP A 461 13.53 18.19 -4.28
N THR A 462 13.18 19.26 -3.58
CA THR A 462 13.15 19.31 -2.11
C THR A 462 11.86 19.99 -1.66
N PRO A 463 11.38 19.78 -0.44
CA PRO A 463 10.18 20.45 0.04
C PRO A 463 10.29 21.97 0.06
N ARG A 464 11.53 22.50 0.03
CA ARG A 464 11.83 23.93 0.05
C ARG A 464 12.09 24.54 -1.33
N SER A 465 12.40 23.76 -2.37
CA SER A 465 12.68 24.28 -3.73
C SER A 465 11.47 24.98 -4.36
N SER A 466 10.27 24.68 -3.91
CA SER A 466 9.02 25.33 -4.34
C SER A 466 8.44 26.30 -3.31
N TYR A 467 9.22 26.66 -2.29
CA TYR A 467 8.74 27.45 -1.14
C TYR A 467 8.84 28.96 -1.37
N TYR A 468 8.47 29.44 -2.55
CA TYR A 468 8.22 30.87 -2.71
C TYR A 468 6.74 31.17 -2.43
N GLU A 469 6.45 31.71 -1.23
CA GLU A 469 5.14 32.26 -0.95
C GLU A 469 5.21 33.79 -0.97
N PRO A 470 4.36 34.45 -1.79
CA PRO A 470 4.13 35.87 -1.62
C PRO A 470 3.72 36.14 -0.16
N PHE A 471 4.29 37.12 0.46
CA PHE A 471 4.01 37.48 1.88
C PHE A 471 4.63 36.57 2.95
N ALA A 472 5.48 35.59 2.63
CA ALA A 472 6.15 34.75 3.64
C ALA A 472 6.89 35.58 4.71
N ASN A 473 7.49 36.70 4.30
CA ASN A 473 8.20 37.61 5.22
C ASN A 473 7.30 38.35 6.23
N PHE A 474 6.00 38.28 6.07
CA PHE A 474 5.01 38.91 6.94
C PHE A 474 4.30 37.91 7.87
N ARG A 475 4.68 36.65 7.82
CA ARG A 475 4.14 35.57 8.65
C ARG A 475 5.22 35.02 9.59
N PRO A 476 4.81 34.37 10.70
CA PRO A 476 5.73 33.58 11.48
C PRO A 476 6.41 32.55 10.60
N LYS A 477 7.70 32.34 10.80
CA LYS A 477 8.45 31.32 10.08
C LYS A 477 7.92 29.94 10.44
N THR A 478 7.61 29.14 9.43
CA THR A 478 7.20 27.73 9.56
C THR A 478 8.34 26.81 9.10
N GLY A 479 8.36 25.58 9.57
CA GLY A 479 9.37 24.58 9.24
C GLY A 479 10.64 24.67 10.10
N ASP A 480 11.54 23.72 9.89
CA ASP A 480 12.81 23.57 10.58
C ASP A 480 13.98 23.87 9.65
N ASP A 481 14.86 24.81 10.03
CA ASP A 481 16.04 25.15 9.24
C ASP A 481 17.25 24.26 9.55
N THR A 482 17.22 23.56 10.69
CA THR A 482 18.33 22.72 11.13
C THR A 482 18.29 21.34 10.48
N GLU A 483 17.07 20.85 10.15
CA GLU A 483 16.86 19.60 9.43
C GLU A 483 15.94 19.85 8.21
N PRO A 484 16.51 20.01 6.99
CA PRO A 484 15.74 20.31 5.78
C PRO A 484 14.68 19.25 5.44
N TRP A 485 14.87 18.03 5.90
CA TRP A 485 14.01 16.88 5.65
C TRP A 485 13.07 16.53 6.80
N ALA A 486 12.95 17.43 7.81
CA ALA A 486 11.97 17.28 8.87
C ALA A 486 10.54 17.35 8.31
N PHE A 487 9.63 16.57 8.88
CA PHE A 487 8.22 16.49 8.47
C PHE A 487 7.54 17.86 8.39
N GLU A 488 7.87 18.79 9.32
CA GLU A 488 7.32 20.15 9.30
C GLU A 488 7.59 20.92 7.99
N ASN A 489 8.69 20.60 7.28
CA ASN A 489 9.03 21.25 6.01
C ASN A 489 8.18 20.75 4.83
N PHE A 490 7.53 19.60 4.98
CA PHE A 490 6.61 19.06 3.97
C PHE A 490 5.17 19.58 4.15
N LEU A 491 4.78 20.04 5.32
CA LEU A 491 3.43 20.56 5.57
C LEU A 491 3.10 21.75 4.67
N VAL A 492 1.82 21.79 4.20
CA VAL A 492 1.28 22.86 3.34
C VAL A 492 0.53 23.89 4.15
#